data_960b9554a6e6e83a7f28f9f6658b9de2
#
_entry.id   960b9554a6e6e83a7f28f9f6658b9de2
#
_cell.length_a   1.000
_cell.length_b   1.000
_cell.length_c   1.000
_cell.angle_alpha   90.00
_cell.angle_beta   90.00
_cell.angle_gamma   90.00
#
_symmetry.space_group_name_H-M   'P 1'
#
loop_
_entity.id
_entity.type
_entity.pdbx_description
1 polymer ?
#
loop_
_entity_poly.entity_id
_entity_poly.type
_entity_poly.pdbx_seq_one_letter_code
_entity_poly.pdbx_strand_id
1 'polypeptide(L)'
;LTVTENIFMGQEIKNKLGFYNWPEMTKRAKELIAPLSKNIDVNKPMSALSVAQQQLVEIAKALSRDARILIMDEPTASLSKKECEELYQIAERLRDEGVSIILITHRFEDMYRLATRVTVFRDSQYVGAWDVDGISNEELIKHMVGRELTAMYPEKTATIGDVVFKVNNISKEGLF
;
A
#
# COMPACT_ATOMS: atom_id res chain seq x y z
N LEU A 1 -15.97 12.07 9.11
CA LEU A 1 -16.65 11.86 7.84
C LEU A 1 -17.02 10.40 7.68
N THR A 2 -18.16 10.12 7.07
CA THR A 2 -18.54 8.79 6.62
C THR A 2 -17.73 8.37 5.39
N VAL A 3 -17.77 7.08 5.04
CA VAL A 3 -17.15 6.57 3.81
C VAL A 3 -17.69 7.30 2.57
N THR A 4 -19.01 7.47 2.48
CA THR A 4 -19.66 8.22 1.39
C THR A 4 -19.14 9.65 1.28
N GLU A 5 -19.08 10.37 2.40
CA GLU A 5 -18.54 11.74 2.44
C GLU A 5 -17.07 11.80 2.02
N ASN A 6 -16.28 10.83 2.41
CA ASN A 6 -14.86 10.77 2.06
C ASN A 6 -14.67 10.55 0.55
N ILE A 7 -15.39 9.58 -0.03
CA ILE A 7 -15.31 9.28 -1.47
C ILE A 7 -15.64 10.51 -2.32
N PHE A 8 -16.70 11.23 -1.96
CA PHE A 8 -17.18 12.37 -2.76
C PHE A 8 -16.70 13.73 -2.27
N MET A 9 -15.74 13.77 -1.34
CA MET A 9 -15.16 15.03 -0.86
C MET A 9 -14.59 15.86 -2.02
N GLY A 10 -15.10 17.09 -2.19
CA GLY A 10 -14.70 18.01 -3.24
C GLY A 10 -15.32 17.73 -4.61
N GLN A 11 -16.25 16.76 -4.71
CA GLN A 11 -17.03 16.46 -5.91
C GLN A 11 -18.46 15.98 -5.54
N GLU A 12 -19.05 16.64 -4.56
CA GLU A 12 -20.36 16.30 -4.06
C GLU A 12 -21.42 16.42 -5.17
N ILE A 13 -22.25 15.38 -5.29
CA ILE A 13 -23.35 15.35 -6.27
C ILE A 13 -24.48 16.24 -5.77
N LYS A 14 -24.84 17.23 -6.60
CA LYS A 14 -25.94 18.16 -6.26
C LYS A 14 -27.21 17.83 -7.05
N ASN A 15 -28.34 18.08 -6.45
CA ASN A 15 -29.63 18.03 -7.10
C ASN A 15 -29.88 19.32 -7.93
N LYS A 16 -31.00 19.40 -8.65
CA LYS A 16 -31.35 20.55 -9.49
C LYS A 16 -31.49 21.88 -8.72
N LEU A 17 -31.67 21.81 -7.39
CA LEU A 17 -31.82 22.98 -6.50
C LEU A 17 -30.48 23.38 -5.84
N GLY A 18 -29.36 22.68 -6.19
CA GLY A 18 -28.04 22.95 -5.64
C GLY A 18 -27.71 22.30 -4.29
N PHE A 19 -28.63 21.53 -3.71
CA PHE A 19 -28.41 20.78 -2.46
C PHE A 19 -27.72 19.44 -2.72
N TYR A 20 -26.97 18.92 -1.75
CA TYR A 20 -26.31 17.61 -1.82
C TYR A 20 -27.34 16.48 -2.00
N ASN A 21 -27.10 15.64 -2.99
CA ASN A 21 -27.94 14.47 -3.27
C ASN A 21 -27.37 13.23 -2.55
N TRP A 22 -27.58 13.14 -1.24
CA TRP A 22 -27.13 12.03 -0.40
C TRP A 22 -27.54 10.64 -0.89
N PRO A 23 -28.81 10.42 -1.31
CA PRO A 23 -29.20 9.12 -1.84
C PRO A 23 -28.35 8.66 -3.04
N GLU A 24 -28.12 9.57 -3.97
CA GLU A 24 -27.32 9.28 -5.16
C GLU A 24 -25.84 9.03 -4.80
N MET A 25 -25.25 9.86 -3.93
CA MET A 25 -23.89 9.68 -3.44
C MET A 25 -23.73 8.35 -2.72
N THR A 26 -24.66 8.00 -1.84
CA THR A 26 -24.64 6.72 -1.11
C THR A 26 -24.75 5.52 -2.07
N LYS A 27 -25.61 5.61 -3.09
CA LYS A 27 -25.76 4.58 -4.11
C LYS A 27 -24.45 4.38 -4.86
N ARG A 28 -23.86 5.44 -5.39
CA ARG A 28 -22.58 5.38 -6.12
C ARG A 28 -21.41 4.93 -5.24
N ALA A 29 -21.38 5.34 -3.97
CA ALA A 29 -20.37 4.85 -3.04
C ALA A 29 -20.45 3.33 -2.87
N LYS A 30 -21.65 2.76 -2.76
CA LYS A 30 -21.85 1.31 -2.73
C LYS A 30 -21.36 0.63 -4.01
N GLU A 31 -21.67 1.20 -5.16
CA GLU A 31 -21.22 0.67 -6.46
C GLU A 31 -19.69 0.67 -6.59
N LEU A 32 -19.00 1.71 -6.10
CA LEU A 32 -17.55 1.83 -6.10
C LEU A 32 -16.87 0.87 -5.11
N ILE A 33 -17.47 0.67 -3.94
CA ILE A 33 -16.91 -0.17 -2.87
C ILE A 33 -17.17 -1.67 -3.13
N ALA A 34 -18.30 -2.03 -3.73
CA ALA A 34 -18.70 -3.43 -3.90
C ALA A 34 -17.64 -4.31 -4.58
N PRO A 35 -16.94 -3.87 -5.64
CA PRO A 35 -15.86 -4.65 -6.25
C PRO A 35 -14.59 -4.70 -5.40
N LEU A 36 -14.39 -3.78 -4.46
CA LEU A 36 -13.20 -3.69 -3.61
C LEU A 36 -13.36 -4.46 -2.30
N SER A 37 -14.54 -4.38 -1.69
CA SER A 37 -14.85 -5.08 -0.43
C SER A 37 -16.34 -5.25 -0.23
N LYS A 38 -16.74 -6.44 0.25
CA LYS A 38 -18.12 -6.73 0.64
C LYS A 38 -18.46 -6.29 2.07
N ASN A 39 -17.46 -5.92 2.87
CA ASN A 39 -17.58 -5.72 4.30
C ASN A 39 -17.53 -4.25 4.74
N ILE A 40 -17.48 -3.30 3.79
CA ILE A 40 -17.44 -1.88 4.08
C ILE A 40 -18.86 -1.30 3.96
N ASP A 41 -19.40 -0.82 5.09
CA ASP A 41 -20.64 -0.04 5.11
C ASP A 41 -20.32 1.43 4.83
N VAL A 42 -20.84 1.93 3.71
CA VAL A 42 -20.55 3.30 3.24
C VAL A 42 -21.13 4.41 4.11
N ASN A 43 -22.02 4.06 5.06
CA ASN A 43 -22.60 5.01 6.01
C ASN A 43 -21.80 5.11 7.32
N LYS A 44 -20.84 4.19 7.56
CA LYS A 44 -20.00 4.24 8.75
C LYS A 44 -18.96 5.35 8.66
N PRO A 45 -18.53 5.91 9.80
CA PRO A 45 -17.43 6.85 9.83
C PRO A 45 -16.11 6.14 9.48
N MET A 46 -15.21 6.84 8.79
CA MET A 46 -13.86 6.32 8.44
C MET A 46 -13.09 5.79 9.64
N SER A 47 -13.25 6.41 10.81
CA SER A 47 -12.59 6.00 12.07
C SER A 47 -13.02 4.63 12.59
N ALA A 48 -14.15 4.07 12.10
CA ALA A 48 -14.61 2.74 12.46
C ALA A 48 -14.05 1.63 11.55
N LEU A 49 -13.29 2.00 10.52
CA LEU A 49 -12.69 1.08 9.57
C LEU A 49 -11.28 0.68 10.00
N SER A 50 -10.85 -0.55 9.67
CA SER A 50 -9.45 -0.93 9.73
C SER A 50 -8.61 -0.14 8.73
N VAL A 51 -7.28 -0.10 8.94
CA VAL A 51 -6.35 0.59 8.03
C VAL A 51 -6.49 0.06 6.60
N ALA A 52 -6.60 -1.26 6.44
CA ALA A 52 -6.83 -1.88 5.14
C ALA A 52 -8.13 -1.41 4.48
N GLN A 53 -9.22 -1.33 5.23
CA GLN A 53 -10.49 -0.83 4.71
C GLN A 53 -10.42 0.66 4.34
N GLN A 54 -9.70 1.47 5.13
CA GLN A 54 -9.47 2.88 4.80
C GLN A 54 -8.69 3.02 3.47
N GLN A 55 -7.69 2.17 3.25
CA GLN A 55 -6.94 2.14 1.99
C GLN A 55 -7.85 1.83 0.79
N LEU A 56 -8.78 0.88 0.93
CA LEU A 56 -9.76 0.58 -0.12
C LEU A 56 -10.72 1.74 -0.39
N VAL A 57 -11.08 2.53 0.63
CA VAL A 57 -11.89 3.73 0.45
C VAL A 57 -11.13 4.81 -0.32
N GLU A 58 -9.83 5.00 -0.06
CA GLU A 58 -9.00 5.94 -0.85
C GLU A 58 -8.89 5.51 -2.33
N ILE A 59 -8.79 4.20 -2.59
CA ILE A 59 -8.84 3.67 -3.98
C ILE A 59 -10.21 3.97 -4.60
N ALA A 60 -11.32 3.69 -3.89
CA ALA A 60 -12.66 4.00 -4.37
C ALA A 60 -12.85 5.50 -4.68
N LYS A 61 -12.27 6.37 -3.86
CA LYS A 61 -12.26 7.82 -4.07
C LYS A 61 -11.50 8.22 -5.34
N ALA A 62 -10.36 7.61 -5.61
CA ALA A 62 -9.63 7.82 -6.86
C ALA A 62 -10.46 7.36 -8.07
N LEU A 63 -11.07 6.18 -7.99
CA LEU A 63 -11.91 5.62 -9.06
C LEU A 63 -13.19 6.43 -9.28
N SER A 64 -13.75 7.09 -8.26
CA SER A 64 -14.91 7.96 -8.40
C SER A 64 -14.69 9.16 -9.34
N ARG A 65 -13.43 9.43 -9.66
CA ARG A 65 -12.98 10.50 -10.57
C ARG A 65 -12.57 9.99 -11.96
N ASP A 66 -12.95 8.77 -12.30
CA ASP A 66 -12.52 8.10 -13.54
C ASP A 66 -10.99 8.13 -13.72
N ALA A 67 -10.27 7.97 -12.63
CA ALA A 67 -8.81 8.03 -12.63
C ALA A 67 -8.24 6.91 -13.52
N ARG A 68 -7.45 7.28 -14.52
CA ARG A 68 -6.70 6.36 -15.38
C ARG A 68 -5.32 6.03 -14.83
N ILE A 69 -4.84 6.81 -13.88
CA ILE A 69 -3.56 6.63 -13.20
C ILE A 69 -3.83 6.64 -11.71
N LEU A 70 -3.45 5.57 -11.04
CA LEU A 70 -3.53 5.42 -9.59
C LEU A 70 -2.12 5.44 -9.01
N ILE A 71 -1.85 6.39 -8.12
CA ILE A 71 -0.58 6.48 -7.40
C ILE A 71 -0.82 5.92 -5.98
N MET A 72 -0.06 4.89 -5.62
CA MET A 72 -0.10 4.26 -4.30
C MET A 72 1.27 4.44 -3.62
N ASP A 73 1.26 5.14 -2.49
CA ASP A 73 2.46 5.39 -1.69
C ASP A 73 2.43 4.49 -0.45
N GLU A 74 3.40 3.56 -0.37
CA GLU A 74 3.56 2.57 0.71
C GLU A 74 2.24 1.84 1.09
N PRO A 75 1.44 1.35 0.14
CA PRO A 75 0.07 0.93 0.41
C PRO A 75 -0.03 -0.31 1.32
N THR A 76 1.05 -1.05 1.49
CA THR A 76 1.11 -2.31 2.26
C THR A 76 1.81 -2.18 3.62
N ALA A 77 2.36 -0.99 3.94
CA ALA A 77 3.23 -0.80 5.11
C ALA A 77 2.58 -1.19 6.46
N SER A 78 1.26 -0.99 6.59
CA SER A 78 0.50 -1.25 7.82
C SER A 78 -0.47 -2.42 7.70
N LEU A 79 -0.35 -3.24 6.65
CA LEU A 79 -1.26 -4.33 6.35
C LEU A 79 -0.70 -5.68 6.80
N SER A 80 -1.58 -6.57 7.24
CA SER A 80 -1.25 -7.98 7.43
C SER A 80 -1.00 -8.66 6.07
N LYS A 81 -0.33 -9.82 6.06
CA LYS A 81 -0.08 -10.59 4.82
C LYS A 81 -1.36 -10.89 4.04
N LYS A 82 -2.46 -11.21 4.73
CA LYS A 82 -3.75 -11.47 4.10
C LYS A 82 -4.31 -10.21 3.43
N GLU A 83 -4.25 -9.07 4.11
CA GLU A 83 -4.73 -7.80 3.58
C GLU A 83 -3.86 -7.31 2.40
N CYS A 84 -2.54 -7.56 2.44
CA CYS A 84 -1.66 -7.31 1.28
C CYS A 84 -2.12 -8.10 0.06
N GLU A 85 -2.41 -9.40 0.23
CA GLU A 85 -2.87 -10.25 -0.88
C GLU A 85 -4.21 -9.79 -1.45
N GLU A 86 -5.15 -9.37 -0.59
CA GLU A 86 -6.42 -8.78 -1.03
C GLU A 86 -6.18 -7.48 -1.84
N LEU A 87 -5.25 -6.63 -1.39
CA LEU A 87 -4.87 -5.40 -2.12
C LEU A 87 -4.21 -5.70 -3.46
N TYR A 88 -3.33 -6.70 -3.52
CA TYR A 88 -2.68 -7.10 -4.79
C TYR A 88 -3.70 -7.55 -5.82
N GLN A 89 -4.66 -8.39 -5.43
CA GLN A 89 -5.73 -8.85 -6.32
C GLN A 89 -6.57 -7.69 -6.86
N ILE A 90 -6.83 -6.68 -6.03
CA ILE A 90 -7.54 -5.48 -6.46
C ILE A 90 -6.68 -4.68 -7.46
N ALA A 91 -5.39 -4.47 -7.16
CA ALA A 91 -4.49 -3.74 -8.05
C ALA A 91 -4.32 -4.43 -9.41
N GLU A 92 -4.17 -5.76 -9.40
CA GLU A 92 -4.10 -6.56 -10.64
C GLU A 92 -5.35 -6.41 -11.49
N ARG A 93 -6.53 -6.53 -10.88
CA ARG A 93 -7.79 -6.33 -11.59
C ARG A 93 -7.92 -4.94 -12.17
N LEU A 94 -7.59 -3.88 -11.42
CA LEU A 94 -7.63 -2.50 -11.92
C LEU A 94 -6.66 -2.30 -13.09
N ARG A 95 -5.47 -2.89 -13.03
CA ARG A 95 -4.52 -2.91 -14.15
C ARG A 95 -5.12 -3.58 -15.37
N ASP A 96 -5.75 -4.73 -15.21
CA ASP A 96 -6.38 -5.49 -16.29
C ASP A 96 -7.58 -4.76 -16.90
N GLU A 97 -8.25 -3.90 -16.11
CA GLU A 97 -9.28 -2.96 -16.55
C GLU A 97 -8.70 -1.69 -17.22
N GLY A 98 -7.37 -1.57 -17.33
CA GLY A 98 -6.68 -0.48 -18.04
C GLY A 98 -6.27 0.71 -17.17
N VAL A 99 -6.33 0.59 -15.85
CA VAL A 99 -5.78 1.59 -14.93
C VAL A 99 -4.27 1.45 -14.83
N SER A 100 -3.53 2.50 -15.12
CA SER A 100 -2.07 2.54 -14.89
C SER A 100 -1.78 2.73 -13.40
N ILE A 101 -0.91 1.90 -12.83
CA ILE A 101 -0.57 1.99 -11.41
C ILE A 101 0.88 2.43 -11.26
N ILE A 102 1.09 3.48 -10.45
CA ILE A 102 2.41 3.91 -9.99
C ILE A 102 2.50 3.52 -8.51
N LEU A 103 3.38 2.57 -8.21
CA LEU A 103 3.60 2.08 -6.86
C LEU A 103 4.88 2.66 -6.30
N ILE A 104 4.81 3.34 -5.17
CA ILE A 104 5.97 3.78 -4.40
C ILE A 104 6.09 2.83 -3.22
N THR A 105 7.19 2.10 -3.13
CA THR A 105 7.43 1.13 -2.06
C THR A 105 8.93 0.90 -1.87
N HIS A 106 9.32 0.51 -0.65
CA HIS A 106 10.64 -0.03 -0.35
C HIS A 106 10.60 -1.57 -0.17
N ARG A 107 9.45 -2.20 -0.37
CA ARG A 107 9.25 -3.65 -0.23
C ARG A 107 9.40 -4.33 -1.59
N PHE A 108 10.38 -5.20 -1.70
CA PHE A 108 10.61 -5.97 -2.92
C PHE A 108 9.44 -6.90 -3.27
N GLU A 109 8.75 -7.44 -2.23
CA GLU A 109 7.57 -8.29 -2.43
C GLU A 109 6.48 -7.57 -3.23
N ASP A 110 6.16 -6.31 -2.88
CA ASP A 110 5.16 -5.50 -3.57
C ASP A 110 5.59 -5.24 -5.03
N MET A 111 6.86 -4.91 -5.23
CA MET A 111 7.43 -4.65 -6.55
C MET A 111 7.31 -5.87 -7.46
N TYR A 112 7.80 -7.04 -7.02
CA TYR A 112 7.76 -8.26 -7.82
C TYR A 112 6.33 -8.74 -8.10
N ARG A 113 5.39 -8.44 -7.20
CA ARG A 113 4.01 -8.88 -7.34
C ARG A 113 3.20 -8.02 -8.31
N LEU A 114 3.43 -6.71 -8.32
CA LEU A 114 2.56 -5.76 -9.01
C LEU A 114 3.22 -5.05 -10.20
N ALA A 115 4.52 -4.77 -10.12
CA ALA A 115 5.19 -3.92 -11.10
C ALA A 115 5.74 -4.72 -12.29
N THR A 116 5.69 -4.12 -13.46
CA THR A 116 6.38 -4.60 -14.68
C THR A 116 7.72 -3.88 -14.88
N ARG A 117 7.81 -2.64 -14.40
CA ARG A 117 9.02 -1.81 -14.45
C ARG A 117 9.30 -1.20 -13.10
N VAL A 118 10.56 -1.08 -12.76
CA VAL A 118 11.05 -0.38 -11.58
C VAL A 118 11.89 0.82 -11.98
N THR A 119 11.67 1.93 -11.29
CA THR A 119 12.47 3.16 -11.45
C THR A 119 13.08 3.49 -10.10
N VAL A 120 14.38 3.71 -10.07
CA VAL A 120 15.11 4.07 -8.85
C VAL A 120 15.41 5.56 -8.84
N PHE A 121 15.03 6.18 -7.74
CA PHE A 121 15.46 7.53 -7.36
C PHE A 121 16.35 7.45 -6.13
N ARG A 122 17.41 8.25 -6.10
CA ARG A 122 18.31 8.37 -4.96
C ARG A 122 18.79 9.82 -4.86
N ASP A 123 18.74 10.38 -3.64
CA ASP A 123 19.14 11.77 -3.38
C ASP A 123 18.45 12.78 -4.33
N SER A 124 17.15 12.55 -4.55
CA SER A 124 16.30 13.34 -5.48
C SER A 124 16.76 13.29 -6.94
N GLN A 125 17.60 12.33 -7.32
CA GLN A 125 18.07 12.14 -8.70
C GLN A 125 17.55 10.83 -9.28
N TYR A 126 17.23 10.85 -10.56
CA TYR A 126 16.92 9.65 -11.33
C TYR A 126 18.20 8.82 -11.52
N VAL A 127 18.16 7.56 -11.11
CA VAL A 127 19.30 6.63 -11.24
C VAL A 127 19.14 5.77 -12.49
N GLY A 128 17.94 5.22 -12.71
CA GLY A 128 17.65 4.36 -13.85
C GLY A 128 16.29 3.70 -13.75
N ALA A 129 15.91 3.00 -14.83
CA ALA A 129 14.69 2.20 -14.88
C ALA A 129 14.98 0.87 -15.59
N TRP A 130 14.37 -0.21 -15.08
CA TRP A 130 14.55 -1.58 -15.54
C TRP A 130 13.22 -2.30 -15.59
N ASP A 131 13.13 -3.34 -16.41
CA ASP A 131 12.06 -4.32 -16.29
C ASP A 131 12.30 -5.15 -15.03
N VAL A 132 11.23 -5.45 -14.29
CA VAL A 132 11.34 -6.16 -13.00
C VAL A 132 11.95 -7.54 -13.15
N ASP A 133 11.64 -8.25 -14.24
CA ASP A 133 12.18 -9.57 -14.54
C ASP A 133 13.65 -9.52 -15.01
N GLY A 134 14.18 -8.33 -15.33
CA GLY A 134 15.51 -8.11 -15.88
C GLY A 134 16.55 -7.60 -14.88
N ILE A 135 16.19 -7.41 -13.60
CA ILE A 135 17.10 -6.90 -12.58
C ILE A 135 17.08 -7.76 -11.33
N SER A 136 18.26 -8.09 -10.80
CA SER A 136 18.39 -8.80 -9.53
C SER A 136 18.20 -7.89 -8.32
N ASN A 137 17.87 -8.51 -7.15
CA ASN A 137 17.76 -7.76 -5.89
C ASN A 137 19.07 -7.06 -5.54
N GLU A 138 20.19 -7.72 -5.73
CA GLU A 138 21.52 -7.19 -5.42
C GLU A 138 21.83 -5.95 -6.26
N GLU A 139 21.54 -6.01 -7.56
CA GLU A 139 21.71 -4.86 -8.46
C GLU A 139 20.77 -3.72 -8.10
N LEU A 140 19.52 -4.01 -7.81
CA LEU A 140 18.56 -2.99 -7.43
C LEU A 140 18.98 -2.29 -6.13
N ILE A 141 19.38 -3.05 -5.10
CA ILE A 141 19.93 -2.51 -3.86
C ILE A 141 21.17 -1.65 -4.12
N LYS A 142 22.08 -2.11 -4.98
CA LYS A 142 23.27 -1.33 -5.37
C LYS A 142 22.87 0.03 -5.97
N HIS A 143 21.88 0.07 -6.83
CA HIS A 143 21.37 1.31 -7.41
C HIS A 143 20.69 2.22 -6.37
N MET A 144 19.93 1.65 -5.44
CA MET A 144 19.27 2.40 -4.36
C MET A 144 20.26 2.98 -3.36
N VAL A 145 21.25 2.19 -2.93
CA VAL A 145 22.23 2.59 -1.88
C VAL A 145 23.42 3.33 -2.48
N GLY A 146 23.77 3.07 -3.73
CA GLY A 146 24.88 3.73 -4.45
C GLY A 146 26.28 3.19 -4.16
N ARG A 147 26.39 2.09 -3.43
CA ARG A 147 27.64 1.39 -3.15
C ARG A 147 27.43 -0.12 -3.21
N GLU A 148 28.47 -0.85 -3.52
CA GLU A 148 28.42 -2.31 -3.41
C GLU A 148 28.24 -2.70 -1.95
N LEU A 149 27.26 -3.53 -1.69
CA LEU A 149 27.15 -4.21 -0.41
C LEU A 149 28.15 -5.36 -0.42
N THR A 150 29.39 -5.06 -0.02
CA THR A 150 30.47 -6.07 0.06
C THR A 150 30.19 -7.13 1.12
N ALA A 151 29.30 -6.86 2.07
CA ALA A 151 28.73 -7.84 2.98
C ALA A 151 27.38 -7.34 3.51
N MET A 152 26.35 -8.18 3.49
CA MET A 152 25.03 -7.87 4.07
C MET A 152 25.10 -7.65 5.59
N TYR A 153 26.12 -8.24 6.21
CA TYR A 153 26.50 -8.02 7.60
C TYR A 153 28.02 -7.78 7.68
N PRO A 154 28.50 -6.80 8.46
CA PRO A 154 29.92 -6.67 8.71
C PRO A 154 30.45 -7.95 9.35
N GLU A 155 31.63 -8.38 8.93
CA GLU A 155 32.32 -9.51 9.59
C GLU A 155 32.42 -9.23 11.08
N LYS A 156 32.04 -10.23 11.90
CA LYS A 156 32.22 -10.14 13.34
C LYS A 156 33.70 -10.18 13.65
N THR A 157 34.29 -9.03 13.86
CA THR A 157 35.71 -8.91 14.31
C THR A 157 35.84 -8.99 15.83
N ALA A 158 34.71 -8.97 16.56
CA ALA A 158 34.72 -9.03 18.02
C ALA A 158 34.99 -10.48 18.50
N THR A 159 35.99 -10.64 19.36
CA THR A 159 36.24 -11.87 20.09
C THR A 159 35.10 -12.04 21.14
N ILE A 160 34.54 -13.25 21.18
CA ILE A 160 33.51 -13.57 22.21
C ILE A 160 34.24 -13.62 23.55
N GLY A 161 33.92 -12.70 24.45
CA GLY A 161 34.42 -12.64 25.82
C GLY A 161 33.58 -13.48 26.79
N ASP A 162 33.82 -13.29 28.08
CA ASP A 162 33.05 -13.98 29.14
C ASP A 162 31.58 -13.57 29.13
N VAL A 163 30.72 -14.49 29.61
CA VAL A 163 29.28 -14.23 29.71
C VAL A 163 29.03 -13.18 30.79
N VAL A 164 28.67 -11.97 30.37
CA VAL A 164 28.36 -10.83 31.24
C VAL A 164 26.88 -10.74 31.62
N PHE A 165 26.03 -11.44 30.89
CA PHE A 165 24.58 -11.52 31.18
C PHE A 165 24.04 -12.88 30.74
N LYS A 166 23.30 -13.52 31.64
CA LYS A 166 22.67 -14.81 31.39
C LYS A 166 21.25 -14.81 31.90
N VAL A 167 20.34 -15.24 31.04
CA VAL A 167 18.92 -15.35 31.35
C VAL A 167 18.52 -16.83 31.30
N ASN A 168 17.93 -17.34 32.39
CA ASN A 168 17.43 -18.71 32.46
C ASN A 168 15.95 -18.70 32.85
N ASN A 169 15.14 -19.48 32.16
CA ASN A 169 13.73 -19.77 32.49
C ASN A 169 12.90 -18.53 32.80
N ILE A 170 12.91 -17.52 31.90
CA ILE A 170 11.97 -16.41 31.98
C ILE A 170 10.61 -16.92 31.51
N SER A 171 9.62 -16.79 32.37
CA SER A 171 8.22 -16.98 32.00
C SER A 171 7.37 -15.89 32.60
N LYS A 172 6.36 -15.46 31.86
CA LYS A 172 5.32 -14.56 32.36
C LYS A 172 3.97 -15.12 31.92
N GLU A 173 3.13 -15.45 32.92
CA GLU A 173 1.82 -16.03 32.69
C GLU A 173 1.00 -15.15 31.70
N GLY A 174 0.54 -15.75 30.59
CA GLY A 174 -0.24 -15.08 29.54
C GLY A 174 0.55 -14.28 28.51
N LEU A 175 1.89 -14.29 28.55
CA LEU A 175 2.73 -13.57 27.58
C LEU A 175 3.80 -14.45 26.90
N PHE A 176 4.47 -15.33 27.60
CA PHE A 176 5.46 -16.32 27.11
C PHE A 176 5.86 -17.32 28.18
#